data_6bcb2aa7fe5d20b981472a8ebe6cb2b8
#
_entry.id   6bcb2aa7fe5d20b981472a8ebe6cb2b8
#
_cell.length_a   1.000
_cell.length_b   1.000
_cell.length_c   1.000
_cell.angle_alpha   90.00
_cell.angle_beta   90.00
_cell.angle_gamma   90.00
#
_symmetry.space_group_name_H-M   'P 1'
#
loop_
_entity.id
_entity.type
_entity.pdbx_description
1 polymer ?
#
loop_
_entity_poly.entity_id
_entity_poly.type
_entity_poly.pdbx_seq_one_letter_code
_entity_poly.pdbx_strand_id
1 'polypeptide(L)'
;QIGCTCSVCTSTDPRDSRLRTSAIVEIEGKNILIDCGPDFRQQMLRFHIKRIDAVLVTHIHYDHTGGIDDLRPFGENGTVPIYLEPSVAEGIRNRLPYCFADHRYPGVPNICLQEIGLSPFLIAGIEIVPIRVMHYKLPILGYRIGRFAYITDALTIPESEYEKLKDIDVLVVNALRKKPHLSHQTLADASRIIDRVGPREAYLVHMSHHMGLTSEVEKELPAHVHFAYDGLVIDSL
;
A
#
# COMPACT_ATOMS: atom_id res chain seq x y z
N GLN A 1 11.73 10.67 10.37
CA GLN A 1 12.43 9.55 11.05
C GLN A 1 12.68 9.89 12.51
N ILE A 2 12.43 8.93 13.42
CA ILE A 2 12.64 9.10 14.87
C ILE A 2 14.10 9.52 15.16
N GLY A 3 14.26 10.61 15.91
CA GLY A 3 15.57 11.15 16.30
C GLY A 3 16.35 11.87 15.19
N CYS A 4 15.81 11.98 13.99
CA CYS A 4 16.47 12.70 12.89
C CYS A 4 16.14 14.19 12.91
N THR A 5 17.13 15.04 12.70
CA THR A 5 17.02 16.51 12.68
C THR A 5 17.31 17.13 11.31
N CYS A 6 17.29 16.30 10.22
CA CYS A 6 17.50 16.82 8.87
C CYS A 6 16.32 17.68 8.41
N SER A 7 16.53 18.46 7.34
CA SER A 7 15.53 19.38 6.78
C SER A 7 14.18 18.72 6.51
N VAL A 8 14.14 17.48 6.05
CA VAL A 8 12.89 16.75 5.78
C VAL A 8 12.19 16.37 7.08
N CYS A 9 12.92 15.84 8.07
CA CYS A 9 12.33 15.38 9.33
C CYS A 9 11.88 16.53 10.25
N THR A 10 12.36 17.74 10.02
CA THR A 10 11.98 18.97 10.75
C THR A 10 11.16 19.93 9.89
N SER A 11 10.78 19.51 8.68
CA SER A 11 9.94 20.34 7.80
C SER A 11 8.59 20.64 8.43
N THR A 12 8.09 21.84 8.19
CA THR A 12 6.73 22.28 8.55
C THR A 12 5.72 22.07 7.43
N ASP A 13 6.16 21.66 6.24
CA ASP A 13 5.27 21.25 5.16
C ASP A 13 4.63 19.89 5.52
N PRO A 14 3.29 19.82 5.66
CA PRO A 14 2.61 18.57 6.02
C PRO A 14 2.85 17.44 5.01
N ARG A 15 3.21 17.76 3.76
CA ARG A 15 3.54 16.76 2.73
C ARG A 15 4.86 16.04 2.98
N ASP A 16 5.74 16.59 3.83
CA ASP A 16 6.99 15.94 4.25
C ASP A 16 6.81 15.04 5.47
N SER A 17 5.67 15.15 6.18
CA SER A 17 5.35 14.36 7.37
C SER A 17 4.41 13.22 7.00
N ARG A 18 4.96 12.14 6.45
CA ARG A 18 4.21 10.98 5.96
C ARG A 18 4.16 9.86 6.98
N LEU A 19 2.98 9.28 7.16
CA LEU A 19 2.76 8.03 7.88
C LEU A 19 3.17 6.83 7.00
N ARG A 20 3.09 5.60 7.54
CA ARG A 20 3.37 4.38 6.77
C ARG A 20 2.40 4.27 5.62
N THR A 21 2.93 3.75 4.50
CA THR A 21 2.23 3.69 3.23
C THR A 21 1.00 2.79 3.32
N SER A 22 -0.14 3.35 2.96
CA SER A 22 -1.42 2.66 2.84
C SER A 22 -2.32 3.45 1.88
N ALA A 23 -3.29 2.80 1.26
CA ALA A 23 -4.25 3.45 0.39
C ALA A 23 -5.65 2.86 0.58
N ILE A 24 -6.70 3.67 0.37
CA ILE A 24 -8.08 3.20 0.25
C ILE A 24 -8.52 3.44 -1.19
N VAL A 25 -9.00 2.39 -1.83
CA VAL A 25 -9.66 2.46 -3.13
C VAL A 25 -11.16 2.45 -2.89
N GLU A 26 -11.82 3.58 -3.19
CA GLU A 26 -13.27 3.68 -3.17
C GLU A 26 -13.81 3.41 -4.57
N ILE A 27 -14.53 2.32 -4.73
CA ILE A 27 -15.06 1.86 -6.01
C ILE A 27 -16.42 1.17 -5.81
N GLU A 28 -17.43 1.50 -6.63
CA GLU A 28 -18.77 0.94 -6.56
C GLU A 28 -19.36 0.97 -5.13
N GLY A 29 -19.07 2.05 -4.39
CA GLY A 29 -19.50 2.21 -3.00
C GLY A 29 -18.84 1.24 -2.01
N LYS A 30 -17.69 0.66 -2.33
CA LYS A 30 -16.86 -0.18 -1.45
C LYS A 30 -15.54 0.50 -1.14
N ASN A 31 -15.06 0.32 0.08
CA ASN A 31 -13.76 0.78 0.54
C ASN A 31 -12.82 -0.42 0.67
N ILE A 32 -11.88 -0.55 -0.25
CA ILE A 32 -10.84 -1.58 -0.24
C ILE A 32 -9.55 -0.94 0.26
N LEU A 33 -9.10 -1.35 1.45
CA LEU A 33 -7.84 -0.91 2.03
C LEU A 33 -6.68 -1.72 1.45
N ILE A 34 -5.61 -1.06 1.03
CA ILE A 34 -4.33 -1.70 0.67
C ILE A 34 -3.33 -1.41 1.78
N ASP A 35 -2.89 -2.46 2.44
CA ASP A 35 -2.05 -2.49 3.64
C ASP A 35 -2.66 -1.80 4.87
N CYS A 36 -2.43 -2.42 6.03
CA CYS A 36 -2.92 -1.99 7.32
C CYS A 36 -1.73 -1.87 8.29
N GLY A 37 -0.91 -0.83 8.10
CA GLY A 37 0.28 -0.55 8.90
C GLY A 37 -0.03 -0.03 10.30
N PRO A 38 0.99 0.17 11.17
CA PRO A 38 0.79 0.59 12.56
C PRO A 38 0.20 2.00 12.71
N ASP A 39 0.20 2.81 11.66
CA ASP A 39 -0.40 4.14 11.65
C ASP A 39 -1.89 4.12 11.24
N PHE A 40 -2.44 2.93 10.92
CA PHE A 40 -3.83 2.74 10.46
C PHE A 40 -4.85 3.46 11.35
N ARG A 41 -4.75 3.29 12.68
CA ARG A 41 -5.65 3.96 13.60
C ARG A 41 -5.62 5.48 13.46
N GLN A 42 -4.43 6.06 13.37
CA GLN A 42 -4.27 7.51 13.19
C GLN A 42 -4.82 7.97 11.84
N GLN A 43 -4.59 7.20 10.78
CA GLN A 43 -5.11 7.48 9.44
C GLN A 43 -6.64 7.46 9.42
N MET A 44 -7.27 6.44 9.97
CA MET A 44 -8.74 6.33 10.02
C MET A 44 -9.40 7.46 10.82
N LEU A 45 -8.82 7.83 11.97
CA LEU A 45 -9.31 8.94 12.77
C LEU A 45 -9.15 10.29 12.05
N ARG A 46 -8.01 10.52 11.40
CA ARG A 46 -7.72 11.78 10.70
C ARG A 46 -8.64 12.02 9.52
N PHE A 47 -8.94 10.96 8.76
CA PHE A 47 -9.74 11.06 7.52
C PHE A 47 -11.19 10.60 7.70
N HIS A 48 -11.61 10.31 8.95
CA HIS A 48 -12.99 9.94 9.30
C HIS A 48 -13.55 8.76 8.50
N ILE A 49 -12.72 7.78 8.18
CA ILE A 49 -13.13 6.57 7.46
C ILE A 49 -14.05 5.73 8.35
N LYS A 50 -15.26 5.46 7.87
CA LYS A 50 -16.31 4.78 8.66
C LYS A 50 -16.49 3.32 8.29
N ARG A 51 -15.95 2.88 7.16
CA ARG A 51 -16.14 1.50 6.67
C ARG A 51 -14.94 1.02 5.88
N ILE A 52 -14.56 -0.22 6.13
CA ILE A 52 -13.61 -1.01 5.34
C ILE A 52 -14.34 -2.28 4.93
N ASP A 53 -14.50 -2.51 3.62
CA ASP A 53 -15.20 -3.68 3.08
C ASP A 53 -14.26 -4.86 2.85
N ALA A 54 -12.98 -4.57 2.60
CA ALA A 54 -11.93 -5.57 2.43
C ALA A 54 -10.54 -4.97 2.66
N VAL A 55 -9.57 -5.82 2.96
CA VAL A 55 -8.16 -5.45 3.05
C VAL A 55 -7.36 -6.31 2.07
N LEU A 56 -6.50 -5.68 1.28
CA LEU A 56 -5.47 -6.32 0.46
C LEU A 56 -4.13 -6.14 1.16
N VAL A 57 -3.41 -7.21 1.45
CA VAL A 57 -2.09 -7.12 2.09
C VAL A 57 -1.01 -7.47 1.06
N THR A 58 -0.05 -6.58 0.90
CA THR A 58 1.05 -6.77 -0.06
C THR A 58 2.08 -7.78 0.45
N HIS A 59 2.46 -7.70 1.73
CA HIS A 59 3.42 -8.59 2.37
C HIS A 59 3.40 -8.47 3.90
N ILE A 60 4.21 -9.31 4.58
CA ILE A 60 4.14 -9.51 6.03
C ILE A 60 4.85 -8.43 6.87
N HIS A 61 5.63 -7.51 6.29
CA HIS A 61 6.36 -6.53 7.09
C HIS A 61 5.43 -5.72 8.01
N TYR A 62 5.97 -5.30 9.15
CA TYR A 62 5.19 -4.66 10.21
C TYR A 62 4.55 -3.34 9.77
N ASP A 63 5.26 -2.56 8.98
CA ASP A 63 4.78 -1.29 8.43
C ASP A 63 3.59 -1.44 7.46
N HIS A 64 3.29 -2.67 7.00
CA HIS A 64 2.14 -3.00 6.15
C HIS A 64 1.06 -3.81 6.87
N THR A 65 1.35 -4.38 8.06
CA THR A 65 0.42 -5.29 8.76
C THR A 65 0.22 -4.98 10.24
N GLY A 66 0.99 -4.03 10.81
CA GLY A 66 1.01 -3.78 12.25
C GLY A 66 -0.28 -3.17 12.83
N GLY A 67 -1.20 -2.69 11.99
CA GLY A 67 -2.47 -2.10 12.39
C GLY A 67 -3.67 -3.04 12.30
N ILE A 68 -3.49 -4.31 11.91
CA ILE A 68 -4.60 -5.26 11.70
C ILE A 68 -5.48 -5.43 12.95
N ASP A 69 -4.92 -5.32 14.15
CA ASP A 69 -5.72 -5.38 15.38
C ASP A 69 -6.70 -4.20 15.52
N ASP A 70 -6.36 -3.05 14.95
CA ASP A 70 -7.23 -1.86 14.94
C ASP A 70 -8.39 -1.95 13.93
N LEU A 71 -8.54 -3.05 13.20
CA LEU A 71 -9.73 -3.34 12.40
C LEU A 71 -10.99 -3.68 13.23
N ARG A 72 -10.87 -3.77 14.56
CA ARG A 72 -11.99 -4.10 15.48
C ARG A 72 -13.27 -3.32 15.21
N PRO A 73 -13.27 -1.98 15.13
CA PRO A 73 -14.50 -1.22 14.92
C PRO A 73 -15.18 -1.53 13.57
N PHE A 74 -14.40 -1.90 12.56
CA PHE A 74 -14.92 -2.22 11.23
C PHE A 74 -15.54 -3.62 11.17
N GLY A 75 -15.23 -4.49 12.14
CA GLY A 75 -15.78 -5.84 12.27
C GLY A 75 -17.08 -5.94 13.09
N GLU A 76 -17.61 -4.83 13.62
CA GLU A 76 -18.84 -4.85 14.44
C GLU A 76 -20.09 -5.27 13.66
N ASN A 77 -20.16 -4.88 12.38
CA ASN A 77 -21.30 -5.15 11.50
C ASN A 77 -21.06 -6.30 10.51
N GLY A 78 -20.04 -7.10 10.72
CA GLY A 78 -19.67 -8.21 9.85
C GLY A 78 -18.19 -8.49 9.88
N THR A 79 -17.77 -9.61 9.30
CA THR A 79 -16.37 -10.00 9.23
C THR A 79 -15.65 -9.20 8.16
N VAL A 80 -14.49 -8.59 8.48
CA VAL A 80 -13.63 -7.92 7.51
C VAL A 80 -12.73 -8.96 6.83
N PRO A 81 -12.89 -9.23 5.53
CA PRO A 81 -12.00 -10.14 4.79
C PRO A 81 -10.66 -9.47 4.51
N ILE A 82 -9.58 -10.25 4.72
CA ILE A 82 -8.21 -9.84 4.44
C ILE A 82 -7.63 -10.79 3.39
N TYR A 83 -7.33 -10.28 2.20
CA TYR A 83 -6.79 -11.04 1.07
C TYR A 83 -5.27 -10.93 1.06
N LEU A 84 -4.58 -12.07 1.02
CA LEU A 84 -3.13 -12.15 1.19
C LEU A 84 -2.59 -13.50 0.75
N GLU A 85 -1.28 -13.58 0.52
CA GLU A 85 -0.64 -14.87 0.21
C GLU A 85 -0.60 -15.81 1.43
N PRO A 86 -0.56 -17.14 1.23
CA PRO A 86 -0.54 -18.14 2.31
C PRO A 86 0.57 -17.90 3.35
N SER A 87 1.78 -17.54 2.90
CA SER A 87 2.91 -17.25 3.81
C SER A 87 2.67 -16.02 4.69
N VAL A 88 1.97 -15.02 4.15
CA VAL A 88 1.56 -13.82 4.90
C VAL A 88 0.46 -14.17 5.90
N ALA A 89 -0.50 -15.02 5.49
CA ALA A 89 -1.57 -15.51 6.37
C ALA A 89 -1.00 -16.25 7.58
N GLU A 90 -0.04 -17.15 7.37
CA GLU A 90 0.67 -17.83 8.44
C GLU A 90 1.35 -16.85 9.41
N GLY A 91 2.06 -15.86 8.86
CA GLY A 91 2.72 -14.82 9.66
C GLY A 91 1.74 -14.01 10.52
N ILE A 92 0.55 -13.68 9.97
CA ILE A 92 -0.50 -12.96 10.71
C ILE A 92 -1.10 -13.85 11.80
N ARG A 93 -1.42 -15.13 11.51
CA ARG A 93 -1.92 -16.08 12.53
C ARG A 93 -0.94 -16.21 13.70
N ASN A 94 0.36 -16.28 13.41
CA ASN A 94 1.41 -16.37 14.43
C ASN A 94 1.54 -15.08 15.26
N ARG A 95 1.31 -13.92 14.65
CA ARG A 95 1.41 -12.61 15.32
C ARG A 95 0.18 -12.27 16.15
N LEU A 96 -1.01 -12.65 15.69
CA LEU A 96 -2.31 -12.35 16.31
C LEU A 96 -3.10 -13.64 16.60
N PRO A 97 -2.53 -14.60 17.38
CA PRO A 97 -3.15 -15.91 17.57
C PRO A 97 -4.54 -15.83 18.21
N TYR A 98 -4.77 -14.83 19.04
CA TYR A 98 -6.07 -14.61 19.72
C TYR A 98 -7.21 -14.25 18.75
N CYS A 99 -6.91 -13.73 17.56
CA CYS A 99 -7.93 -13.45 16.53
C CYS A 99 -8.45 -14.72 15.87
N PHE A 100 -7.70 -15.82 15.92
CA PHE A 100 -7.96 -17.07 15.19
C PHE A 100 -8.16 -18.28 16.10
N ALA A 101 -8.22 -18.08 17.42
CA ALA A 101 -8.48 -19.14 18.39
C ALA A 101 -9.92 -19.69 18.26
N ASP A 102 -10.14 -20.99 18.57
CA ASP A 102 -11.46 -21.63 18.55
C ASP A 102 -12.45 -20.91 19.48
N HIS A 103 -11.95 -20.49 20.66
CA HIS A 103 -12.70 -19.69 21.62
C HIS A 103 -12.12 -18.27 21.66
N ARG A 104 -12.64 -17.41 20.78
CA ARG A 104 -12.21 -16.01 20.71
C ARG A 104 -12.76 -15.21 21.90
N TYR A 105 -11.91 -14.41 22.52
CA TYR A 105 -12.30 -13.43 23.52
C TYR A 105 -13.21 -12.36 22.90
N PRO A 106 -14.31 -11.94 23.57
CA PRO A 106 -15.13 -10.82 23.11
C PRO A 106 -14.30 -9.55 22.94
N GLY A 107 -14.45 -8.88 21.80
CA GLY A 107 -13.72 -7.64 21.47
C GLY A 107 -12.43 -7.81 20.68
N VAL A 108 -12.05 -9.04 20.27
CA VAL A 108 -11.02 -9.21 19.24
C VAL A 108 -11.54 -8.78 17.86
N PRO A 109 -10.67 -8.39 16.91
CA PRO A 109 -11.08 -8.07 15.56
C PRO A 109 -11.86 -9.23 14.91
N ASN A 110 -13.01 -8.92 14.32
CA ASN A 110 -13.74 -9.88 13.51
C ASN A 110 -13.21 -9.87 12.08
N ILE A 111 -12.16 -10.63 11.84
CA ILE A 111 -11.45 -10.72 10.57
C ILE A 111 -11.42 -12.16 10.06
N CYS A 112 -11.31 -12.32 8.73
CA CYS A 112 -11.04 -13.62 8.12
C CYS A 112 -9.95 -13.49 7.05
N LEU A 113 -9.01 -14.45 7.02
CA LEU A 113 -7.93 -14.48 6.05
C LEU A 113 -8.39 -15.26 4.82
N GLN A 114 -8.34 -14.61 3.66
CA GLN A 114 -8.65 -15.17 2.34
C GLN A 114 -7.34 -15.35 1.60
N GLU A 115 -6.85 -16.59 1.52
CA GLU A 115 -5.59 -16.89 0.87
C GLU A 115 -5.75 -16.79 -0.66
N ILE A 116 -4.91 -15.97 -1.28
CA ILE A 116 -4.89 -15.72 -2.72
C ILE A 116 -3.55 -16.10 -3.34
N GLY A 117 -3.57 -16.34 -4.65
CA GLY A 117 -2.37 -16.50 -5.47
C GLY A 117 -2.22 -15.35 -6.46
N LEU A 118 -1.74 -15.67 -7.68
CA LEU A 118 -1.52 -14.68 -8.75
C LEU A 118 -2.68 -14.58 -9.75
N SER A 119 -3.70 -15.44 -9.62
CA SER A 119 -4.87 -15.39 -10.48
C SER A 119 -5.79 -14.23 -10.07
N PRO A 120 -6.42 -13.55 -11.03
CA PRO A 120 -7.46 -12.56 -10.73
C PRO A 120 -8.57 -13.14 -9.86
N PHE A 121 -9.13 -12.33 -8.96
CA PHE A 121 -10.24 -12.72 -8.09
C PHE A 121 -11.21 -11.55 -7.90
N LEU A 122 -12.37 -11.81 -7.31
CA LEU A 122 -13.40 -10.81 -7.13
C LEU A 122 -13.60 -10.43 -5.66
N ILE A 123 -13.72 -9.13 -5.39
CA ILE A 123 -14.21 -8.59 -4.12
C ILE A 123 -15.53 -7.87 -4.41
N ALA A 124 -16.65 -8.41 -3.95
CA ALA A 124 -17.99 -7.84 -4.15
C ALA A 124 -18.30 -7.48 -5.63
N GLY A 125 -17.80 -8.27 -6.58
CA GLY A 125 -17.95 -8.04 -8.02
C GLY A 125 -16.81 -7.26 -8.67
N ILE A 126 -15.96 -6.61 -7.91
CA ILE A 126 -14.80 -5.83 -8.39
C ILE A 126 -13.62 -6.77 -8.64
N GLU A 127 -13.08 -6.76 -9.84
CA GLU A 127 -11.92 -7.58 -10.20
C GLU A 127 -10.63 -7.01 -9.60
N ILE A 128 -9.89 -7.86 -8.92
CA ILE A 128 -8.55 -7.57 -8.37
C ILE A 128 -7.54 -8.46 -9.08
N VAL A 129 -6.52 -7.86 -9.66
CA VAL A 129 -5.44 -8.57 -10.35
C VAL A 129 -4.16 -8.44 -9.53
N PRO A 130 -3.68 -9.53 -8.89
CA PRO A 130 -2.41 -9.52 -8.17
C PRO A 130 -1.23 -9.41 -9.14
N ILE A 131 -0.26 -8.56 -8.79
CA ILE A 131 0.97 -8.32 -9.55
C ILE A 131 2.14 -8.82 -8.70
N ARG A 132 2.93 -9.76 -9.23
CA ARG A 132 4.16 -10.20 -8.56
C ARG A 132 5.23 -9.13 -8.66
N VAL A 133 5.78 -8.71 -7.53
CA VAL A 133 6.97 -7.87 -7.47
C VAL A 133 7.97 -8.43 -6.48
N MET A 134 9.23 -8.03 -6.57
CA MET A 134 10.29 -8.56 -5.73
C MET A 134 10.81 -7.46 -4.79
N HIS A 135 10.67 -7.70 -3.50
CA HIS A 135 11.29 -6.90 -2.45
C HIS A 135 12.63 -7.56 -2.07
N TYR A 136 13.70 -7.21 -2.76
CA TYR A 136 14.96 -7.97 -2.80
C TYR A 136 14.72 -9.42 -3.24
N LYS A 137 14.83 -10.39 -2.31
CA LYS A 137 14.57 -11.82 -2.57
C LYS A 137 13.15 -12.26 -2.16
N LEU A 138 12.43 -11.40 -1.45
CA LEU A 138 11.07 -11.70 -1.00
C LEU A 138 10.09 -11.42 -2.12
N PRO A 139 9.33 -12.43 -2.59
CA PRO A 139 8.21 -12.19 -3.48
C PRO A 139 7.07 -11.54 -2.68
N ILE A 140 6.51 -10.47 -3.21
CA ILE A 140 5.39 -9.73 -2.62
C ILE A 140 4.35 -9.40 -3.67
N LEU A 141 3.20 -8.86 -3.28
CA LEU A 141 2.13 -8.47 -4.19
C LEU A 141 2.00 -6.95 -4.33
N GLY A 142 1.82 -6.50 -5.56
CA GLY A 142 1.07 -5.30 -5.89
C GLY A 142 -0.32 -5.70 -6.37
N TYR A 143 -1.18 -4.71 -6.63
CA TYR A 143 -2.56 -4.94 -7.05
C TYR A 143 -2.97 -3.98 -8.16
N ARG A 144 -3.71 -4.52 -9.15
CA ARG A 144 -4.42 -3.74 -10.14
C ARG A 144 -5.92 -3.84 -9.90
N ILE A 145 -6.61 -2.71 -9.97
CA ILE A 145 -8.07 -2.58 -9.87
C ILE A 145 -8.52 -1.70 -11.03
N GLY A 146 -9.13 -2.29 -12.05
CA GLY A 146 -9.47 -1.57 -13.28
C GLY A 146 -8.24 -0.95 -13.96
N ARG A 147 -8.17 0.37 -14.05
CA ARG A 147 -7.05 1.13 -14.64
C ARG A 147 -6.12 1.76 -13.59
N PHE A 148 -6.27 1.39 -12.33
CA PHE A 148 -5.42 1.77 -11.20
C PHE A 148 -4.48 0.62 -10.85
N ALA A 149 -3.18 0.89 -10.62
CA ALA A 149 -2.24 -0.07 -10.09
C ALA A 149 -1.48 0.50 -8.89
N TYR A 150 -1.32 -0.34 -7.86
CA TYR A 150 -0.62 -0.01 -6.63
C TYR A 150 0.53 -0.99 -6.40
N ILE A 151 1.75 -0.47 -6.38
CA ILE A 151 2.99 -1.22 -6.17
C ILE A 151 3.78 -0.53 -5.07
N THR A 152 4.04 -1.22 -3.98
CA THR A 152 4.92 -0.73 -2.91
C THR A 152 6.05 -1.72 -2.67
N ASP A 153 7.13 -1.27 -2.03
CA ASP A 153 8.29 -2.06 -1.59
C ASP A 153 8.99 -2.87 -2.68
N ALA A 154 8.66 -2.61 -3.94
CA ALA A 154 9.33 -3.27 -5.04
C ALA A 154 10.79 -2.82 -5.17
N LEU A 155 11.70 -3.77 -5.40
CA LEU A 155 13.01 -3.53 -5.98
C LEU A 155 12.97 -3.78 -7.49
N THR A 156 12.29 -4.86 -7.91
CA THR A 156 12.12 -5.22 -9.33
C THR A 156 10.72 -5.74 -9.60
N ILE A 157 10.28 -5.58 -10.85
CA ILE A 157 9.05 -6.17 -11.40
C ILE A 157 9.49 -7.20 -12.44
N PRO A 158 9.10 -8.49 -12.30
CA PRO A 158 9.38 -9.51 -13.31
C PRO A 158 8.79 -9.14 -14.67
N GLU A 159 9.47 -9.50 -15.76
CA GLU A 159 9.09 -9.11 -17.11
C GLU A 159 7.65 -9.51 -17.47
N SER A 160 7.25 -10.72 -17.08
CA SER A 160 5.89 -11.23 -17.30
C SER A 160 4.78 -10.40 -16.65
N GLU A 161 5.08 -9.65 -15.59
CA GLU A 161 4.08 -8.90 -14.85
C GLU A 161 3.71 -7.56 -15.51
N TYR A 162 4.55 -7.06 -16.43
CA TYR A 162 4.25 -5.82 -17.17
C TYR A 162 3.02 -5.94 -18.06
N GLU A 163 2.62 -7.15 -18.49
CA GLU A 163 1.35 -7.36 -19.20
C GLU A 163 0.14 -6.93 -18.37
N LYS A 164 0.20 -7.11 -17.04
CA LYS A 164 -0.85 -6.68 -16.12
C LYS A 164 -0.86 -5.17 -15.89
N LEU A 165 0.18 -4.45 -16.29
CA LEU A 165 0.33 -2.99 -16.17
C LEU A 165 -0.01 -2.24 -17.46
N LYS A 166 -0.47 -2.92 -18.50
CA LYS A 166 -0.95 -2.28 -19.72
C LYS A 166 -2.22 -1.48 -19.46
N ASP A 167 -2.36 -0.35 -20.15
CA ASP A 167 -3.54 0.54 -20.11
C ASP A 167 -3.90 1.03 -18.69
N ILE A 168 -2.91 1.23 -17.83
CA ILE A 168 -3.08 1.84 -16.52
C ILE A 168 -3.15 3.36 -16.67
N ASP A 169 -4.18 3.98 -16.09
CA ASP A 169 -4.30 5.45 -16.02
C ASP A 169 -3.54 6.00 -14.82
N VAL A 170 -3.63 5.33 -13.68
CA VAL A 170 -2.98 5.76 -12.44
C VAL A 170 -2.07 4.66 -11.90
N LEU A 171 -0.79 4.98 -11.77
CA LEU A 171 0.21 4.11 -11.16
C LEU A 171 0.69 4.69 -9.84
N VAL A 172 0.52 3.94 -8.75
CA VAL A 172 1.20 4.19 -7.48
C VAL A 172 2.41 3.26 -7.41
N VAL A 173 3.61 3.82 -7.22
CA VAL A 173 4.85 3.03 -7.16
C VAL A 173 5.81 3.57 -6.10
N ASN A 174 6.56 2.68 -5.44
CA ASN A 174 7.52 3.11 -4.43
C ASN A 174 8.77 3.76 -5.02
N ALA A 175 9.28 4.79 -4.32
CA ALA A 175 10.59 5.38 -4.57
C ALA A 175 11.21 5.76 -3.23
N LEU A 176 12.07 4.90 -2.66
CA LEU A 176 12.56 5.09 -1.29
C LEU A 176 13.44 6.34 -1.16
N ARG A 177 14.36 6.55 -2.11
CA ARG A 177 15.38 7.62 -2.09
C ARG A 177 16.10 7.74 -3.43
N LYS A 178 16.93 8.81 -3.60
CA LYS A 178 17.71 9.01 -4.82
C LYS A 178 18.91 8.04 -4.96
N LYS A 179 19.52 7.60 -3.84
CA LYS A 179 20.69 6.69 -3.84
C LYS A 179 20.26 5.21 -3.80
N PRO A 180 21.03 4.28 -4.36
CA PRO A 180 20.72 2.86 -4.35
C PRO A 180 20.43 2.31 -2.96
N HIS A 181 19.49 1.36 -2.90
CA HIS A 181 19.12 0.62 -1.71
C HIS A 181 19.06 -0.88 -2.02
N LEU A 182 19.29 -1.72 -1.01
CA LEU A 182 19.36 -3.17 -1.19
C LEU A 182 18.03 -3.79 -1.62
N SER A 183 16.91 -3.26 -1.11
CA SER A 183 15.59 -3.89 -1.24
C SER A 183 14.51 -3.01 -1.86
N HIS A 184 14.76 -1.73 -2.07
CA HIS A 184 13.78 -0.79 -2.62
C HIS A 184 14.31 -0.05 -3.85
N GLN A 185 13.41 0.39 -4.70
CA GLN A 185 13.69 1.23 -5.84
C GLN A 185 14.20 2.61 -5.42
N THR A 186 15.10 3.15 -6.23
CA THR A 186 15.44 4.58 -6.23
C THR A 186 14.39 5.37 -7.01
N LEU A 187 14.47 6.70 -6.92
CA LEU A 187 13.67 7.58 -7.78
C LEU A 187 13.91 7.29 -9.27
N ALA A 188 15.17 7.06 -9.67
CA ALA A 188 15.51 6.74 -11.06
C ALA A 188 14.95 5.38 -11.51
N ASP A 189 14.87 4.39 -10.60
CA ASP A 189 14.25 3.09 -10.91
C ASP A 189 12.74 3.25 -11.10
N ALA A 190 12.08 3.97 -10.20
CA ALA A 190 10.65 4.27 -10.31
C ALA A 190 10.32 5.03 -11.59
N SER A 191 11.13 6.03 -11.96
CA SER A 191 10.96 6.78 -13.22
C SER A 191 11.01 5.85 -14.45
N ARG A 192 11.97 4.90 -14.50
CA ARG A 192 12.03 3.93 -15.61
C ARG A 192 10.78 3.02 -15.70
N ILE A 193 10.21 2.66 -14.55
CA ILE A 193 8.94 1.90 -14.52
C ILE A 193 7.79 2.75 -15.02
N ILE A 194 7.68 4.00 -14.57
CA ILE A 194 6.67 4.96 -15.01
C ILE A 194 6.75 5.17 -16.53
N ASP A 195 7.96 5.43 -17.05
CA ASP A 195 8.19 5.60 -18.50
C ASP A 195 7.77 4.36 -19.29
N ARG A 196 8.04 3.17 -18.76
CA ARG A 196 7.70 1.91 -19.40
C ARG A 196 6.21 1.60 -19.40
N VAL A 197 5.52 1.85 -18.28
CA VAL A 197 4.08 1.62 -18.12
C VAL A 197 3.27 2.67 -18.86
N GLY A 198 3.75 3.93 -18.87
CA GLY A 198 3.11 5.05 -19.53
C GLY A 198 1.75 5.44 -18.94
N PRO A 199 1.58 5.51 -17.60
CA PRO A 199 0.32 5.91 -17.01
C PRO A 199 0.02 7.38 -17.30
N ARG A 200 -1.24 7.79 -17.22
CA ARG A 200 -1.62 9.20 -17.31
C ARG A 200 -1.09 10.00 -16.13
N GLU A 201 -1.13 9.40 -14.93
CA GLU A 201 -0.65 9.99 -13.68
C GLU A 201 0.12 8.93 -12.87
N ALA A 202 1.21 9.31 -12.26
CA ALA A 202 1.98 8.45 -11.37
C ALA A 202 2.20 9.10 -10.01
N TYR A 203 2.08 8.31 -8.94
CA TYR A 203 2.25 8.77 -7.58
C TYR A 203 3.32 7.96 -6.86
N LEU A 204 4.33 8.65 -6.33
CA LEU A 204 5.43 8.05 -5.61
C LEU A 204 5.07 7.90 -4.14
N VAL A 205 5.28 6.69 -3.60
CA VAL A 205 5.02 6.31 -2.21
C VAL A 205 6.26 5.72 -1.55
N HIS A 206 6.17 5.41 -0.27
CA HIS A 206 7.21 4.74 0.52
C HIS A 206 8.56 5.50 0.52
N MET A 207 8.51 6.82 0.50
CA MET A 207 9.68 7.68 0.49
C MET A 207 10.27 7.84 1.90
N SER A 208 11.57 7.70 2.01
CA SER A 208 12.32 8.04 3.22
C SER A 208 12.73 9.51 3.23
N HIS A 209 13.22 10.00 4.37
CA HIS A 209 13.75 11.36 4.49
C HIS A 209 14.99 11.64 3.60
N HIS A 210 15.60 10.59 3.05
CA HIS A 210 16.70 10.73 2.07
C HIS A 210 16.22 11.04 0.65
N MET A 211 14.92 11.13 0.41
CA MET A 211 14.37 11.57 -0.87
C MET A 211 14.63 13.08 -1.08
N GLY A 212 14.50 13.87 -0.04
CA GLY A 212 14.54 15.33 -0.06
C GLY A 212 13.19 15.95 0.24
N LEU A 213 13.13 17.27 0.33
CA LEU A 213 11.89 18.03 0.54
C LEU A 213 10.96 17.89 -0.68
N THR A 214 9.68 17.72 -0.42
CA THR A 214 8.65 17.64 -1.48
C THR A 214 8.71 18.84 -2.41
N SER A 215 8.76 20.05 -1.86
CA SER A 215 8.79 21.31 -2.61
C SER A 215 10.01 21.49 -3.52
N GLU A 216 11.08 20.73 -3.28
CA GLU A 216 12.29 20.77 -4.11
C GLU A 216 12.26 19.67 -5.16
N VAL A 217 12.01 18.42 -4.74
CA VAL A 217 12.12 17.27 -5.61
C VAL A 217 11.00 17.20 -6.64
N GLU A 218 9.78 17.64 -6.30
CA GLU A 218 8.68 17.72 -7.28
C GLU A 218 9.00 18.59 -8.50
N LYS A 219 9.86 19.59 -8.35
CA LYS A 219 10.31 20.42 -9.49
C LYS A 219 11.20 19.68 -10.49
N GLU A 220 11.80 18.58 -10.05
CA GLU A 220 12.68 17.74 -10.89
C GLU A 220 11.87 16.65 -11.63
N LEU A 221 10.58 16.44 -11.27
CA LEU A 221 9.74 15.38 -11.80
C LEU A 221 8.99 15.84 -13.07
N PRO A 222 8.67 14.90 -13.97
CA PRO A 222 7.72 15.18 -15.06
C PRO A 222 6.36 15.62 -14.51
N ALA A 223 5.61 16.40 -15.27
CA ALA A 223 4.35 17.02 -14.84
C ALA A 223 3.26 16.01 -14.39
N HIS A 224 3.32 14.76 -14.85
CA HIS A 224 2.42 13.67 -14.51
C HIS A 224 2.92 12.77 -13.39
N VAL A 225 4.03 13.14 -12.73
CA VAL A 225 4.61 12.36 -11.61
C VAL A 225 4.60 13.20 -10.35
N HIS A 226 3.97 12.69 -9.30
CA HIS A 226 3.72 13.40 -8.05
C HIS A 226 4.21 12.64 -6.83
N PHE A 227 4.50 13.33 -5.75
CA PHE A 227 4.66 12.70 -4.46
C PHE A 227 3.29 12.49 -3.80
N ALA A 228 3.02 11.27 -3.35
CA ALA A 228 1.89 11.02 -2.49
C ALA A 228 2.15 11.57 -1.07
N TYR A 229 1.09 12.00 -0.41
CA TYR A 229 1.10 12.47 0.98
C TYR A 229 -0.20 12.05 1.67
N ASP A 230 -0.20 12.11 3.00
CA ASP A 230 -1.36 11.67 3.79
C ASP A 230 -2.59 12.54 3.50
N GLY A 231 -3.66 11.89 3.04
CA GLY A 231 -4.91 12.53 2.68
C GLY A 231 -5.00 13.00 1.22
N LEU A 232 -4.02 12.67 0.39
CA LEU A 232 -4.15 12.86 -1.06
C LEU A 232 -5.33 12.04 -1.58
N VAL A 233 -6.24 12.71 -2.26
CA VAL A 233 -7.36 12.09 -2.99
C VAL A 233 -7.06 12.17 -4.48
N ILE A 234 -7.19 11.04 -5.16
CA ILE A 234 -6.99 10.92 -6.59
C ILE A 234 -8.34 10.56 -7.18
N ASP A 235 -8.97 11.52 -7.83
CA ASP A 235 -10.17 11.27 -8.63
C ASP A 235 -9.70 10.68 -9.95
N SER A 236 -9.75 9.37 -10.02
CA SER A 236 -9.37 8.70 -11.23
C SER A 236 -10.60 8.10 -11.85
N LEU A 237 -10.93 8.32 -12.96
CA LEU A 237 -11.56 7.19 -13.61
C LEU A 237 -12.99 7.37 -13.96
#